data_5d0d170de1223e9c2bde0a75749b1fcb
#
_entry.id   5d0d170de1223e9c2bde0a75749b1fcb
#
_cell.length_a   1.000
_cell.length_b   1.000
_cell.length_c   1.000
_cell.angle_alpha   90.00
_cell.angle_beta   90.00
_cell.angle_gamma   90.00
#
_symmetry.space_group_name_H-M   'P 1'
#
loop_
_entity.id
_entity.type
_entity.pdbx_description
1 polymer ?
#
loop_
_entity_poly.entity_id
_entity_poly.type
_entity_poly.pdbx_seq_one_letter_code
_entity_poly.pdbx_strand_id
1 'polypeptide(L)'
;LRKEDRITVVSNSKTFHFVPSNPWVAVNWRKREDIELDLATILGRKNIDFSAAGVKRVHPDRNQLELGDGGTMDSDYLVIATGPKLAFDEVEGLGPNGHTQSICHVDHAVAAEKAWGEFVKDPGHVVVGAVQGASCFGPAYEYAAIMDTDLRRRKIRDRVPMTFVTAEPYIGHLGLGGVGDSKGLLESAFRDRHIKWICNARTTKVEAGRMHVTEYNDDGTPKKEHVLDFKYSMMLPAFKGIDAVFGIEGLANPRGFILIDPQQRNPKFRNIYAVGVCVAIPPVEATPVPTGAPKTGYMIESMVTATVHNI
;
A
#
# COMPACT_ATOMS: atom_id res chain seq x y z
N LEU A 1 17.16 -23.65 9.50
CA LEU A 1 17.82 -23.99 8.23
C LEU A 1 19.05 -24.87 8.52
N ARG A 2 19.24 -25.91 7.71
CA ARG A 2 20.41 -26.79 7.77
C ARG A 2 21.57 -26.17 7.00
N LYS A 3 22.80 -26.63 7.20
CA LYS A 3 23.99 -26.12 6.49
C LYS A 3 23.92 -26.31 4.96
N GLU A 4 23.24 -27.36 4.52
CA GLU A 4 23.03 -27.70 3.13
C GLU A 4 21.91 -26.93 2.45
N ASP A 5 21.04 -26.23 3.21
CA ASP A 5 19.94 -25.44 2.66
C ASP A 5 20.48 -24.20 1.95
N ARG A 6 20.03 -24.00 0.72
CA ARG A 6 20.36 -22.83 -0.11
C ARG A 6 19.17 -21.90 -0.21
N ILE A 7 19.37 -20.63 0.10
CA ILE A 7 18.35 -19.60 -0.05
C ILE A 7 18.71 -18.70 -1.22
N THR A 8 17.74 -18.47 -2.10
CA THR A 8 17.86 -17.48 -3.18
C THR A 8 16.71 -16.50 -3.07
N VAL A 9 17.02 -15.20 -3.06
CA VAL A 9 16.04 -14.13 -3.17
C VAL A 9 15.96 -13.67 -4.62
N VAL A 10 14.75 -13.69 -5.19
CA VAL A 10 14.49 -13.16 -6.54
C VAL A 10 13.64 -11.90 -6.41
N SER A 11 14.10 -10.81 -7.00
CA SER A 11 13.41 -9.52 -7.01
C SER A 11 13.48 -8.88 -8.40
N ASN A 12 12.55 -8.00 -8.72
CA ASN A 12 12.62 -7.14 -9.91
C ASN A 12 13.39 -5.84 -9.65
N SER A 13 13.88 -5.62 -8.44
CA SER A 13 14.69 -4.47 -8.04
C SER A 13 16.01 -4.95 -7.42
N LYS A 14 17.10 -4.23 -7.70
CA LYS A 14 18.40 -4.42 -7.02
C LYS A 14 18.44 -3.72 -5.67
N THR A 15 17.46 -2.88 -5.37
CA THR A 15 17.46 -2.00 -4.21
C THR A 15 16.30 -2.36 -3.28
N PHE A 16 16.59 -2.47 -2.00
CA PHE A 16 15.59 -2.45 -0.94
C PHE A 16 15.21 -1.02 -0.63
N HIS A 17 13.91 -0.74 -0.56
CA HIS A 17 13.37 0.57 -0.18
C HIS A 17 12.67 0.47 1.17
N PHE A 18 13.03 1.34 2.10
CA PHE A 18 12.33 1.44 3.37
C PHE A 18 11.03 2.25 3.20
N VAL A 19 10.01 1.58 2.69
CA VAL A 19 8.69 2.15 2.32
C VAL A 19 8.06 3.03 3.42
N PRO A 20 8.16 2.73 4.73
CA PRO A 20 7.61 3.59 5.78
C PRO A 20 8.16 5.02 5.79
N SER A 21 9.29 5.28 5.14
CA SER A 21 9.86 6.63 5.02
C SER A 21 9.45 7.40 3.76
N ASN A 22 8.68 6.80 2.86
CA ASN A 22 8.20 7.48 1.66
C ASN A 22 7.43 8.79 1.94
N PRO A 23 6.54 8.89 2.97
CA PRO A 23 5.89 10.14 3.33
C PRO A 23 6.87 11.28 3.64
N TRP A 24 8.02 10.97 4.22
CA TRP A 24 9.05 11.94 4.57
C TRP A 24 9.88 12.37 3.36
N VAL A 25 10.08 11.46 2.40
CA VAL A 25 10.66 11.81 1.09
C VAL A 25 9.74 12.77 0.34
N ALA A 26 8.44 12.49 0.35
CA ALA A 26 7.44 13.28 -0.38
C ALA A 26 7.31 14.75 0.08
N VAL A 27 7.78 15.08 1.29
CA VAL A 27 7.86 16.48 1.78
C VAL A 27 9.31 16.97 1.92
N ASN A 28 10.28 16.25 1.35
CA ASN A 28 11.71 16.59 1.37
C ASN A 28 12.35 16.62 2.77
N TRP A 29 11.85 15.81 3.71
CA TRP A 29 12.48 15.63 5.02
C TRP A 29 13.53 14.52 5.02
N ARG A 30 13.49 13.64 4.04
CA ARG A 30 14.51 12.63 3.71
C ARG A 30 14.77 12.61 2.22
N LYS A 31 15.93 12.14 1.85
CA LYS A 31 16.28 11.88 0.45
C LYS A 31 16.07 10.40 0.13
N ARG A 32 15.94 10.10 -1.15
CA ARG A 32 15.85 8.74 -1.66
C ARG A 32 16.99 7.86 -1.14
N GLU A 33 18.21 8.38 -1.18
CA GLU A 33 19.43 7.69 -0.79
C GLU A 33 19.44 7.29 0.69
N ASP A 34 18.70 8.02 1.54
CA ASP A 34 18.60 7.74 2.98
C ASP A 34 17.75 6.49 3.28
N ILE A 35 16.95 6.03 2.33
CA ILE A 35 15.97 4.95 2.50
C ILE A 35 16.19 3.77 1.57
N GLU A 36 17.28 3.77 0.81
CA GLU A 36 17.66 2.71 -0.12
C GLU A 36 18.88 1.93 0.36
N LEU A 37 18.85 0.62 0.17
CA LEU A 37 19.98 -0.26 0.45
C LEU A 37 20.17 -1.24 -0.71
N ASP A 38 21.43 -1.55 -1.05
CA ASP A 38 21.77 -2.54 -2.08
C ASP A 38 21.48 -3.96 -1.60
N LEU A 39 20.57 -4.65 -2.28
CA LEU A 39 20.11 -6.00 -1.89
C LEU A 39 21.25 -7.03 -1.99
N ALA A 40 22.07 -6.98 -3.04
CA ALA A 40 23.14 -7.95 -3.21
C ALA A 40 24.16 -7.87 -2.05
N THR A 41 24.50 -6.64 -1.63
CA THR A 41 25.40 -6.41 -0.48
C THR A 41 24.81 -6.96 0.83
N ILE A 42 23.52 -6.68 1.10
CA ILE A 42 22.89 -7.09 2.37
C ILE A 42 22.75 -8.61 2.43
N LEU A 43 22.23 -9.20 1.36
CA LEU A 43 21.96 -10.65 1.28
C LEU A 43 23.27 -11.46 1.28
N GLY A 44 24.30 -10.97 0.55
CA GLY A 44 25.62 -11.58 0.52
C GLY A 44 26.28 -11.70 1.91
N ARG A 45 26.06 -10.72 2.81
CA ARG A 45 26.53 -10.79 4.21
C ARG A 45 25.92 -11.95 5.00
N LYS A 46 24.82 -12.51 4.52
CA LYS A 46 24.08 -13.65 5.12
C LYS A 46 24.23 -14.94 4.32
N ASN A 47 25.10 -14.97 3.31
CA ASN A 47 25.26 -16.08 2.36
C ASN A 47 23.93 -16.46 1.67
N ILE A 48 23.13 -15.46 1.31
CA ILE A 48 21.88 -15.61 0.58
C ILE A 48 22.14 -15.21 -0.86
N ASP A 49 21.83 -16.07 -1.81
CA ASP A 49 21.94 -15.80 -3.23
C ASP A 49 20.90 -14.76 -3.67
N PHE A 50 21.24 -13.95 -4.64
CA PHE A 50 20.36 -12.88 -5.14
C PHE A 50 20.28 -12.87 -6.66
N SER A 51 19.05 -12.79 -7.18
CA SER A 51 18.76 -12.56 -8.60
C SER A 51 17.85 -11.34 -8.75
N ALA A 52 18.28 -10.39 -9.58
CA ALA A 52 17.47 -9.21 -9.93
C ALA A 52 16.62 -9.40 -11.20
N ALA A 53 16.48 -10.64 -11.69
CA ALA A 53 15.75 -10.94 -12.92
C ALA A 53 14.22 -10.76 -12.78
N GLY A 54 13.71 -10.73 -11.53
CA GLY A 54 12.27 -10.75 -11.28
C GLY A 54 11.63 -12.08 -11.64
N VAL A 55 10.36 -12.24 -11.27
CA VAL A 55 9.57 -13.43 -11.61
C VAL A 55 8.47 -13.05 -12.59
N LYS A 56 8.46 -13.66 -13.77
CA LYS A 56 7.44 -13.47 -14.79
C LYS A 56 6.23 -14.36 -14.55
N ARG A 57 6.47 -15.62 -14.13
CA ARG A 57 5.39 -16.57 -13.84
C ARG A 57 5.81 -17.61 -12.81
N VAL A 58 4.89 -17.97 -11.92
CA VAL A 58 5.02 -19.12 -11.01
C VAL A 58 4.37 -20.34 -11.66
N HIS A 59 5.08 -21.47 -11.66
CA HIS A 59 4.60 -22.77 -12.14
C HIS A 59 4.54 -23.77 -10.97
N PRO A 60 3.48 -23.72 -10.13
CA PRO A 60 3.43 -24.46 -8.88
C PRO A 60 3.43 -25.98 -9.08
N ASP A 61 2.85 -26.48 -10.16
CA ASP A 61 2.83 -27.92 -10.46
C ASP A 61 4.20 -28.49 -10.83
N ARG A 62 5.16 -27.64 -11.18
CA ARG A 62 6.52 -28.02 -11.57
C ARG A 62 7.57 -27.56 -10.55
N ASN A 63 7.17 -26.91 -9.47
CA ASN A 63 8.06 -26.27 -8.49
C ASN A 63 9.07 -25.31 -9.14
N GLN A 64 8.62 -24.54 -10.14
CA GLN A 64 9.49 -23.75 -11.00
C GLN A 64 9.00 -22.30 -11.12
N LEU A 65 9.95 -21.40 -11.21
CA LEU A 65 9.76 -19.98 -11.55
C LEU A 65 10.24 -19.73 -12.97
N GLU A 66 9.45 -19.01 -13.77
CA GLU A 66 9.91 -18.36 -14.98
C GLU A 66 10.40 -16.96 -14.61
N LEU A 67 11.64 -16.64 -14.94
CA LEU A 67 12.26 -15.36 -14.62
C LEU A 67 12.02 -14.32 -15.73
N GLY A 68 12.18 -13.06 -15.37
CA GLY A 68 11.97 -11.95 -16.31
C GLY A 68 13.00 -11.88 -17.44
N ASP A 69 14.18 -12.49 -17.28
CA ASP A 69 15.23 -12.62 -18.30
C ASP A 69 15.04 -13.83 -19.23
N GLY A 70 13.98 -14.61 -19.03
CA GLY A 70 13.68 -15.82 -19.79
C GLY A 70 14.29 -17.10 -19.21
N GLY A 71 15.07 -16.99 -18.12
CA GLY A 71 15.58 -18.14 -17.38
C GLY A 71 14.50 -18.84 -16.57
N THR A 72 14.85 -19.99 -15.99
CA THR A 72 14.00 -20.71 -15.02
C THR A 72 14.76 -21.00 -13.74
N MET A 73 14.04 -21.16 -12.63
CA MET A 73 14.59 -21.54 -11.35
C MET A 73 13.68 -22.55 -10.67
N ASP A 74 14.24 -23.70 -10.28
CA ASP A 74 13.53 -24.72 -9.52
C ASP A 74 13.69 -24.46 -8.02
N SER A 75 12.73 -24.90 -7.22
CA SER A 75 12.77 -24.77 -5.76
C SER A 75 12.03 -25.91 -5.07
N ASP A 76 12.59 -26.42 -3.96
CA ASP A 76 11.89 -27.37 -3.08
C ASP A 76 10.78 -26.66 -2.30
N TYR A 77 11.05 -25.44 -1.82
CA TYR A 77 10.11 -24.57 -1.13
C TYR A 77 10.12 -23.18 -1.76
N LEU A 78 8.94 -22.58 -1.86
CA LEU A 78 8.78 -21.21 -2.35
C LEU A 78 8.09 -20.36 -1.30
N VAL A 79 8.69 -19.21 -0.95
CA VAL A 79 8.06 -18.16 -0.15
C VAL A 79 7.73 -16.97 -1.02
N ILE A 80 6.45 -16.66 -1.19
CA ILE A 80 5.98 -15.51 -1.96
C ILE A 80 5.80 -14.32 -1.02
N ALA A 81 6.66 -13.31 -1.18
CA ALA A 81 6.68 -12.09 -0.36
C ALA A 81 6.70 -10.82 -1.24
N THR A 82 6.04 -10.86 -2.38
CA THR A 82 6.12 -9.86 -3.46
C THR A 82 5.41 -8.55 -3.16
N GLY A 83 4.62 -8.49 -2.09
CA GLY A 83 3.73 -7.35 -1.86
C GLY A 83 2.59 -7.28 -2.90
N PRO A 84 1.94 -6.11 -3.05
CA PRO A 84 0.82 -5.92 -3.94
C PRO A 84 1.23 -5.22 -5.24
N LYS A 85 0.34 -5.27 -6.24
CA LYS A 85 0.26 -4.31 -7.33
C LYS A 85 -0.73 -3.20 -6.96
N LEU A 86 -0.40 -1.96 -7.26
CA LEU A 86 -1.24 -0.79 -6.97
C LEU A 86 -2.34 -0.66 -8.03
N ALA A 87 -3.61 -0.66 -7.62
CA ALA A 87 -4.75 -0.69 -8.53
C ALA A 87 -5.28 0.73 -8.84
N PHE A 88 -4.41 1.62 -9.31
CA PHE A 88 -4.82 2.98 -9.71
C PHE A 88 -5.82 2.97 -10.86
N ASP A 89 -5.75 1.97 -11.72
CA ASP A 89 -6.62 1.76 -12.88
C ASP A 89 -8.10 1.48 -12.52
N GLU A 90 -8.42 1.23 -11.25
CA GLU A 90 -9.80 1.03 -10.78
C GLU A 90 -10.58 2.35 -10.57
N VAL A 91 -9.90 3.50 -10.62
CA VAL A 91 -10.54 4.83 -10.54
C VAL A 91 -9.95 5.71 -11.63
N GLU A 92 -10.82 6.26 -12.49
CA GLU A 92 -10.41 7.14 -13.59
C GLU A 92 -9.64 8.37 -13.06
N GLY A 93 -8.45 8.60 -13.61
CA GLY A 93 -7.60 9.73 -13.27
C GLY A 93 -6.86 9.64 -11.94
N LEU A 94 -6.94 8.49 -11.22
CA LEU A 94 -6.22 8.26 -9.97
C LEU A 94 -4.74 7.93 -10.22
N GLY A 95 -3.90 8.35 -9.28
CA GLY A 95 -2.48 7.93 -9.20
C GLY A 95 -1.50 8.85 -9.91
N PRO A 96 -0.19 8.52 -9.85
CA PRO A 96 0.90 9.37 -10.35
C PRO A 96 0.87 9.62 -11.86
N ASN A 97 0.27 8.71 -12.62
CA ASN A 97 0.05 8.88 -14.07
C ASN A 97 -1.27 9.58 -14.40
N GLY A 98 -2.05 9.92 -13.39
CA GLY A 98 -3.29 10.66 -13.46
C GLY A 98 -3.15 12.04 -12.82
N HIS A 99 -4.00 12.32 -11.84
CA HIS A 99 -4.12 13.64 -11.22
C HIS A 99 -3.86 13.66 -9.71
N THR A 100 -3.46 12.51 -9.11
CA THR A 100 -3.10 12.44 -7.69
C THR A 100 -1.70 11.91 -7.49
N GLN A 101 -1.04 12.33 -6.42
CA GLN A 101 0.22 11.76 -5.97
C GLN A 101 0.03 10.41 -5.28
N SER A 102 1.13 9.72 -5.03
CA SER A 102 1.19 8.50 -4.25
C SER A 102 2.48 8.45 -3.43
N ILE A 103 2.44 7.76 -2.30
CA ILE A 103 3.59 7.47 -1.45
C ILE A 103 3.84 5.95 -1.30
N CYS A 104 3.15 5.14 -2.10
CA CYS A 104 3.25 3.68 -2.01
C CYS A 104 4.57 3.12 -2.55
N HIS A 105 5.30 3.86 -3.36
CA HIS A 105 6.61 3.50 -3.92
C HIS A 105 7.57 4.68 -3.83
N VAL A 106 8.88 4.42 -3.76
CA VAL A 106 9.88 5.49 -3.64
C VAL A 106 9.87 6.45 -4.85
N ASP A 107 9.69 5.92 -6.07
CA ASP A 107 9.59 6.76 -7.28
C ASP A 107 8.38 7.68 -7.24
N HIS A 108 7.25 7.19 -6.68
CA HIS A 108 6.06 8.01 -6.44
C HIS A 108 6.34 9.09 -5.39
N ALA A 109 7.04 8.75 -4.30
CA ALA A 109 7.40 9.71 -3.26
C ALA A 109 8.33 10.81 -3.78
N VAL A 110 9.28 10.49 -4.65
CA VAL A 110 10.15 11.46 -5.32
C VAL A 110 9.36 12.35 -6.29
N ALA A 111 8.39 11.79 -7.01
CA ALA A 111 7.49 12.59 -7.85
C ALA A 111 6.60 13.51 -7.00
N ALA A 112 6.08 12.99 -5.87
CA ALA A 112 5.30 13.75 -4.91
C ALA A 112 6.11 14.88 -4.26
N GLU A 113 7.42 14.68 -3.97
CA GLU A 113 8.32 15.72 -3.46
C GLU A 113 8.39 16.91 -4.42
N LYS A 114 8.56 16.63 -5.72
CA LYS A 114 8.60 17.69 -6.74
C LYS A 114 7.28 18.44 -6.81
N ALA A 115 6.15 17.71 -6.83
CA ALA A 115 4.82 18.30 -6.84
C ALA A 115 4.55 19.12 -5.56
N TRP A 116 5.00 18.65 -4.39
CA TRP A 116 4.92 19.37 -3.12
C TRP A 116 5.75 20.65 -3.13
N GLY A 117 6.96 20.59 -3.71
CA GLY A 117 7.84 21.76 -3.89
C GLY A 117 7.22 22.86 -4.73
N GLU A 118 6.45 22.53 -5.78
CA GLU A 118 5.70 23.50 -6.56
C GLU A 118 4.44 23.99 -5.82
N PHE A 119 3.72 23.07 -5.18
CA PHE A 119 2.51 23.38 -4.41
C PHE A 119 2.75 24.44 -3.32
N VAL A 120 3.84 24.35 -2.56
CA VAL A 120 4.12 25.29 -1.46
C VAL A 120 4.45 26.71 -1.92
N LYS A 121 4.77 26.92 -3.20
CA LYS A 121 4.99 28.25 -3.81
C LYS A 121 3.66 28.97 -4.06
N ASP A 122 2.63 28.24 -4.47
CA ASP A 122 1.27 28.72 -4.71
C ASP A 122 0.25 27.76 -4.07
N PRO A 123 0.14 27.77 -2.72
CA PRO A 123 -0.65 26.80 -1.99
C PRO A 123 -2.16 27.00 -2.17
N GLY A 124 -2.90 25.93 -1.98
CA GLY A 124 -4.36 25.90 -2.03
C GLY A 124 -4.92 24.69 -1.30
N HIS A 125 -6.09 24.21 -1.70
CA HIS A 125 -6.74 23.07 -1.05
C HIS A 125 -5.97 21.77 -1.30
N VAL A 126 -5.79 20.98 -0.24
CA VAL A 126 -5.23 19.63 -0.26
C VAL A 126 -6.34 18.59 -0.03
N VAL A 127 -6.43 17.60 -0.91
CA VAL A 127 -7.25 16.40 -0.70
C VAL A 127 -6.34 15.19 -0.53
N VAL A 128 -6.47 14.48 0.59
CA VAL A 128 -5.64 13.33 0.94
C VAL A 128 -6.49 12.21 1.49
N GLY A 129 -6.12 10.95 1.26
CA GLY A 129 -6.89 9.85 1.82
C GLY A 129 -6.67 8.50 1.14
N ALA A 130 -7.72 7.66 1.14
CA ALA A 130 -7.68 6.32 0.59
C ALA A 130 -9.03 6.00 -0.10
N VAL A 131 -8.95 5.43 -1.31
CA VAL A 131 -10.13 5.08 -2.09
C VAL A 131 -10.77 3.77 -1.59
N GLN A 132 -11.95 3.44 -2.13
CA GLN A 132 -12.63 2.17 -1.92
C GLN A 132 -11.72 0.97 -2.19
N GLY A 133 -11.87 -0.08 -1.38
CA GLY A 133 -11.04 -1.29 -1.48
C GLY A 133 -9.60 -1.14 -1.01
N ALA A 134 -9.17 0.05 -0.59
CA ALA A 134 -7.88 0.24 0.04
C ALA A 134 -7.78 -0.62 1.32
N SER A 135 -6.59 -1.13 1.59
CA SER A 135 -6.30 -1.95 2.77
C SER A 135 -5.13 -1.40 3.62
N CYS A 136 -4.70 -0.18 3.34
CA CYS A 136 -3.58 0.45 4.05
C CYS A 136 -3.92 1.93 4.32
N PHE A 137 -4.62 2.21 5.41
CA PHE A 137 -5.10 3.55 5.74
C PHE A 137 -4.07 4.37 6.52
N GLY A 138 -3.29 3.72 7.39
CA GLY A 138 -2.28 4.36 8.25
C GLY A 138 -1.40 5.39 7.53
N PRO A 139 -0.79 5.07 6.38
CA PRO A 139 0.05 6.01 5.65
C PRO A 139 -0.67 7.28 5.18
N ALA A 140 -1.99 7.23 4.91
CA ALA A 140 -2.76 8.43 4.56
C ALA A 140 -2.92 9.37 5.77
N TYR A 141 -3.22 8.82 6.95
CA TYR A 141 -3.27 9.58 8.20
C TYR A 141 -1.91 10.21 8.52
N GLU A 142 -0.85 9.41 8.44
CA GLU A 142 0.52 9.87 8.68
C GLU A 142 0.89 10.99 7.72
N TYR A 143 0.64 10.81 6.42
CA TYR A 143 0.97 11.81 5.42
C TYR A 143 0.18 13.11 5.59
N ALA A 144 -1.10 13.03 5.96
CA ALA A 144 -1.90 14.21 6.29
C ALA A 144 -1.28 15.00 7.45
N ALA A 145 -0.83 14.31 8.51
CA ALA A 145 -0.17 14.94 9.66
C ALA A 145 1.23 15.51 9.31
N ILE A 146 1.98 14.82 8.45
CA ILE A 146 3.29 15.28 7.96
C ILE A 146 3.12 16.55 7.11
N MET A 147 2.17 16.58 6.18
CA MET A 147 1.86 17.77 5.38
C MET A 147 1.44 18.94 6.27
N ASP A 148 0.54 18.75 7.24
CA ASP A 148 0.17 19.77 8.21
C ASP A 148 1.39 20.34 8.94
N THR A 149 2.28 19.46 9.39
CA THR A 149 3.51 19.85 10.10
C THR A 149 4.47 20.62 9.20
N ASP A 150 4.68 20.19 7.96
CA ASP A 150 5.54 20.89 7.01
C ASP A 150 4.99 22.28 6.66
N LEU A 151 3.68 22.39 6.45
CA LEU A 151 3.01 23.67 6.20
C LEU A 151 3.14 24.63 7.39
N ARG A 152 3.05 24.13 8.63
CA ARG A 152 3.29 24.91 9.85
C ARG A 152 4.74 25.39 9.94
N ARG A 153 5.71 24.53 9.67
CA ARG A 153 7.14 24.89 9.62
C ARG A 153 7.40 25.98 8.59
N ARG A 154 6.69 25.96 7.46
CA ARG A 154 6.75 26.98 6.40
C ARG A 154 5.92 28.23 6.70
N LYS A 155 5.13 28.24 7.77
CA LYS A 155 4.22 29.36 8.16
C LYS A 155 3.16 29.68 7.09
N ILE A 156 2.65 28.66 6.39
CA ILE A 156 1.63 28.80 5.35
C ILE A 156 0.40 27.88 5.59
N ARG A 157 0.32 27.21 6.74
CA ARG A 157 -0.75 26.24 7.04
C ARG A 157 -2.16 26.84 6.99
N ASP A 158 -2.32 28.08 7.40
CA ASP A 158 -3.57 28.84 7.42
C ASP A 158 -4.12 29.14 6.01
N ARG A 159 -3.27 29.09 4.98
CA ARG A 159 -3.63 29.27 3.57
C ARG A 159 -4.04 27.96 2.89
N VAL A 160 -3.97 26.82 3.58
CA VAL A 160 -4.15 25.50 3.01
C VAL A 160 -5.31 24.78 3.70
N PRO A 161 -6.55 24.89 3.17
CA PRO A 161 -7.61 23.97 3.57
C PRO A 161 -7.20 22.52 3.29
N MET A 162 -7.51 21.60 4.20
CA MET A 162 -7.22 20.18 4.04
C MET A 162 -8.49 19.35 4.25
N THR A 163 -8.73 18.40 3.34
CA THR A 163 -9.83 17.43 3.44
C THR A 163 -9.28 16.01 3.31
N PHE A 164 -9.62 15.18 4.30
CA PHE A 164 -9.33 13.74 4.27
C PHE A 164 -10.55 13.00 3.71
N VAL A 165 -10.34 12.16 2.69
CA VAL A 165 -11.40 11.39 2.03
C VAL A 165 -11.09 9.91 2.20
N THR A 166 -12.01 9.15 2.80
CA THR A 166 -11.76 7.74 3.07
C THR A 166 -12.99 6.87 2.85
N ALA A 167 -12.75 5.65 2.34
CA ALA A 167 -13.76 4.61 2.27
C ALA A 167 -14.17 4.06 3.65
N GLU A 168 -13.40 4.35 4.69
CA GLU A 168 -13.71 3.93 6.05
C GLU A 168 -15.06 4.49 6.52
N PRO A 169 -15.85 3.73 7.29
CA PRO A 169 -17.14 4.20 7.82
C PRO A 169 -16.98 5.33 8.85
N TYR A 170 -15.83 5.42 9.50
CA TYR A 170 -15.44 6.49 10.41
C TYR A 170 -13.93 6.64 10.48
N ILE A 171 -13.45 7.80 10.91
CA ILE A 171 -12.02 8.06 11.11
C ILE A 171 -11.44 7.10 12.16
N GLY A 172 -10.36 6.41 11.80
CA GLY A 172 -9.71 5.46 12.69
C GLY A 172 -10.27 4.05 12.67
N HIS A 173 -11.17 3.72 11.74
CA HIS A 173 -11.61 2.35 11.49
C HIS A 173 -10.44 1.46 11.05
N LEU A 174 -9.53 1.98 10.22
CA LEU A 174 -8.26 1.37 9.78
C LEU A 174 -8.43 0.02 9.04
N GLY A 175 -9.65 -0.31 8.58
CA GLY A 175 -9.96 -1.62 8.00
C GLY A 175 -10.05 -2.76 9.02
N LEU A 176 -10.11 -2.44 10.32
CA LEU A 176 -10.10 -3.40 11.45
C LEU A 176 -11.27 -3.21 12.41
N GLY A 177 -12.23 -2.33 12.14
CA GLY A 177 -13.25 -1.93 13.10
C GLY A 177 -12.72 -0.99 14.20
N GLY A 178 -11.53 -0.42 13.97
CA GLY A 178 -10.77 0.37 14.94
C GLY A 178 -9.81 -0.48 15.78
N VAL A 179 -8.89 0.19 16.47
CA VAL A 179 -7.93 -0.43 17.39
C VAL A 179 -7.88 0.42 18.66
N GLY A 180 -8.38 -0.12 19.77
CA GLY A 180 -8.54 0.65 21.00
C GLY A 180 -9.38 1.91 20.76
N ASP A 181 -8.91 3.08 21.20
CA ASP A 181 -9.56 4.38 20.96
C ASP A 181 -9.02 5.09 19.70
N SER A 182 -8.73 4.35 18.64
CA SER A 182 -8.22 4.94 17.38
C SER A 182 -9.15 5.99 16.80
N LYS A 183 -10.49 5.81 16.94
CA LYS A 183 -11.48 6.79 16.50
C LYS A 183 -11.32 8.12 17.24
N GLY A 184 -11.42 8.12 18.55
CA GLY A 184 -11.33 9.33 19.37
C GLY A 184 -10.00 10.04 19.20
N LEU A 185 -8.89 9.29 19.19
CA LEU A 185 -7.55 9.81 19.00
C LEU A 185 -7.36 10.51 17.65
N LEU A 186 -7.72 9.85 16.55
CA LEU A 186 -7.49 10.39 15.19
C LEU A 186 -8.47 11.51 14.84
N GLU A 187 -9.73 11.42 15.28
CA GLU A 187 -10.67 12.54 15.12
C GLU A 187 -10.20 13.80 15.91
N SER A 188 -9.72 13.62 17.15
CA SER A 188 -9.14 14.74 17.93
C SER A 188 -7.93 15.33 17.21
N ALA A 189 -7.01 14.48 16.76
CA ALA A 189 -5.84 14.90 16.02
C ALA A 189 -6.17 15.68 14.73
N PHE A 190 -7.24 15.31 14.03
CA PHE A 190 -7.68 16.02 12.84
C PHE A 190 -8.37 17.36 13.17
N ARG A 191 -9.20 17.39 14.24
CA ARG A 191 -9.80 18.65 14.72
C ARG A 191 -8.73 19.67 15.10
N ASP A 192 -7.71 19.25 15.87
CA ASP A 192 -6.60 20.12 16.31
C ASP A 192 -5.77 20.66 15.14
N ARG A 193 -5.75 19.93 14.02
CA ARG A 193 -5.06 20.32 12.79
C ARG A 193 -5.97 21.01 11.78
N HIS A 194 -7.24 21.23 12.11
CA HIS A 194 -8.23 21.78 11.17
C HIS A 194 -8.28 21.00 9.84
N ILE A 195 -8.21 19.68 9.91
CA ILE A 195 -8.40 18.77 8.77
C ILE A 195 -9.86 18.33 8.78
N LYS A 196 -10.61 18.66 7.73
CA LYS A 196 -11.98 18.16 7.50
C LYS A 196 -11.91 16.73 6.98
N TRP A 197 -12.98 15.94 7.14
CA TRP A 197 -13.04 14.60 6.58
C TRP A 197 -14.39 14.22 6.01
N ILE A 198 -14.38 13.28 5.08
CA ILE A 198 -15.53 12.62 4.49
C ILE A 198 -15.27 11.12 4.60
N CYS A 199 -16.09 10.40 5.37
CA CYS A 199 -16.09 8.96 5.53
C CYS A 199 -17.16 8.30 4.66
N ASN A 200 -17.17 6.97 4.59
CA ASN A 200 -18.04 6.21 3.68
C ASN A 200 -17.98 6.78 2.26
N ALA A 201 -16.79 7.19 1.83
CA ALA A 201 -16.57 7.96 0.63
C ALA A 201 -16.01 7.07 -0.51
N ARG A 202 -16.76 6.99 -1.60
CA ARG A 202 -16.30 6.38 -2.85
C ARG A 202 -15.77 7.47 -3.78
N THR A 203 -14.49 7.41 -4.11
CA THR A 203 -13.92 8.25 -5.17
C THR A 203 -14.32 7.66 -6.52
N THR A 204 -15.11 8.38 -7.29
CA THR A 204 -15.66 7.90 -8.56
C THR A 204 -14.79 8.29 -9.75
N LYS A 205 -14.18 9.48 -9.70
CA LYS A 205 -13.33 10.01 -10.76
C LYS A 205 -12.41 11.11 -10.21
N VAL A 206 -11.24 11.25 -10.81
CA VAL A 206 -10.34 12.38 -10.57
C VAL A 206 -10.01 13.08 -11.90
N GLU A 207 -10.18 14.37 -11.94
CA GLU A 207 -9.80 15.24 -13.05
C GLU A 207 -8.69 16.21 -12.59
N ALA A 208 -8.08 16.92 -13.53
CA ALA A 208 -7.07 17.91 -13.20
C ALA A 208 -7.63 18.96 -12.20
N GLY A 209 -7.15 18.92 -10.96
CA GLY A 209 -7.56 19.82 -9.89
C GLY A 209 -8.95 19.56 -9.30
N ARG A 210 -9.60 18.43 -9.62
CA ARG A 210 -10.96 18.14 -9.15
C ARG A 210 -11.17 16.66 -8.86
N MET A 211 -11.76 16.34 -7.72
CA MET A 211 -12.11 14.97 -7.30
C MET A 211 -13.62 14.84 -7.09
N HIS A 212 -14.20 13.80 -7.67
CA HIS A 212 -15.62 13.45 -7.53
C HIS A 212 -15.75 12.33 -6.51
N VAL A 213 -16.59 12.52 -5.52
CA VAL A 213 -16.76 11.62 -4.38
C VAL A 213 -18.23 11.45 -4.05
N THR A 214 -18.70 10.22 -3.97
CA THR A 214 -20.02 9.90 -3.43
C THR A 214 -19.89 9.46 -1.98
N GLU A 215 -20.52 10.17 -1.06
CA GLU A 215 -20.66 9.80 0.35
C GLU A 215 -21.89 8.90 0.50
N TYR A 216 -21.77 7.84 1.32
CA TYR A 216 -22.83 6.88 1.57
C TYR A 216 -23.30 6.92 3.03
N ASN A 217 -24.55 6.55 3.24
CA ASN A 217 -25.10 6.25 4.57
C ASN A 217 -24.60 4.88 5.06
N ASP A 218 -24.80 4.60 6.35
CA ASP A 218 -24.39 3.33 6.95
C ASP A 218 -25.15 2.11 6.38
N ASP A 219 -26.32 2.33 5.79
CA ASP A 219 -27.09 1.31 5.07
C ASP A 219 -26.63 1.07 3.62
N GLY A 220 -25.59 1.78 3.16
CA GLY A 220 -25.06 1.68 1.81
C GLY A 220 -25.82 2.48 0.74
N THR A 221 -26.82 3.28 1.12
CA THR A 221 -27.50 4.18 0.19
C THR A 221 -26.67 5.45 -0.05
N PRO A 222 -26.68 6.02 -1.27
CA PRO A 222 -26.00 7.30 -1.54
C PRO A 222 -26.58 8.41 -0.64
N LYS A 223 -25.69 9.20 -0.02
CA LYS A 223 -26.04 10.30 0.87
C LYS A 223 -25.82 11.66 0.21
N LYS A 224 -24.65 11.84 -0.40
CA LYS A 224 -24.27 13.13 -0.98
C LYS A 224 -23.17 12.97 -2.02
N GLU A 225 -23.30 13.74 -3.10
CA GLU A 225 -22.23 13.94 -4.07
C GLU A 225 -21.37 15.15 -3.65
N HIS A 226 -20.05 14.98 -3.72
CA HIS A 226 -19.07 16.02 -3.46
C HIS A 226 -18.21 16.21 -4.71
N VAL A 227 -17.94 17.45 -5.04
CA VAL A 227 -16.93 17.85 -6.01
C VAL A 227 -15.89 18.69 -5.26
N LEU A 228 -14.70 18.13 -5.10
CA LEU A 228 -13.64 18.74 -4.30
C LEU A 228 -12.57 19.30 -5.24
N ASP A 229 -12.50 20.61 -5.34
CA ASP A 229 -11.38 21.26 -6.03
C ASP A 229 -10.11 21.13 -5.16
N PHE A 230 -8.96 20.87 -5.79
CA PHE A 230 -7.68 20.75 -5.10
C PHE A 230 -6.52 21.30 -5.94
N LYS A 231 -5.46 21.75 -5.27
CA LYS A 231 -4.15 22.05 -5.88
C LYS A 231 -3.13 20.92 -5.67
N TYR A 232 -3.31 20.12 -4.62
CA TYR A 232 -2.51 18.93 -4.35
C TYR A 232 -3.40 17.81 -3.82
N SER A 233 -3.19 16.62 -4.34
CA SER A 233 -3.89 15.44 -3.83
C SER A 233 -2.95 14.24 -3.75
N MET A 234 -3.08 13.45 -2.68
CA MET A 234 -2.46 12.14 -2.53
C MET A 234 -3.52 11.13 -2.07
N MET A 235 -3.74 10.10 -2.87
CA MET A 235 -4.72 9.07 -2.57
C MET A 235 -4.10 7.69 -2.62
N LEU A 236 -4.34 6.89 -1.59
CA LEU A 236 -3.93 5.49 -1.56
C LEU A 236 -4.93 4.64 -2.36
N PRO A 237 -4.45 3.79 -3.30
CA PRO A 237 -5.30 2.93 -4.11
C PRO A 237 -5.70 1.65 -3.37
N ALA A 238 -6.64 0.91 -3.95
CA ALA A 238 -6.81 -0.50 -3.68
C ALA A 238 -5.57 -1.30 -4.13
N PHE A 239 -5.47 -2.54 -3.63
CA PHE A 239 -4.39 -3.46 -3.99
C PHE A 239 -4.93 -4.65 -4.76
N LYS A 240 -4.08 -5.21 -5.62
CA LYS A 240 -4.27 -6.49 -6.32
C LYS A 240 -2.98 -7.30 -6.33
N GLY A 241 -3.05 -8.58 -6.60
CA GLY A 241 -1.88 -9.44 -6.72
C GLY A 241 -1.03 -9.11 -7.94
N ILE A 242 0.21 -9.58 -7.94
CA ILE A 242 1.14 -9.40 -9.06
C ILE A 242 0.81 -10.34 -10.22
N ASP A 243 1.21 -9.94 -11.43
CA ASP A 243 0.90 -10.68 -12.66
C ASP A 243 1.49 -12.11 -12.66
N ALA A 244 2.63 -12.31 -12.00
CA ALA A 244 3.30 -13.61 -11.92
C ALA A 244 2.46 -14.74 -11.30
N VAL A 245 1.47 -14.40 -10.47
CA VAL A 245 0.59 -15.36 -9.76
C VAL A 245 -0.87 -15.26 -10.18
N PHE A 246 -1.23 -14.23 -10.94
CA PHE A 246 -2.61 -13.95 -11.30
C PHE A 246 -3.23 -15.08 -12.14
N GLY A 247 -4.45 -15.52 -11.78
CA GLY A 247 -5.18 -16.55 -12.53
C GLY A 247 -4.64 -17.98 -12.38
N ILE A 248 -3.74 -18.26 -11.40
CA ILE A 248 -3.29 -19.63 -11.13
C ILE A 248 -4.28 -20.27 -10.15
N GLU A 249 -5.04 -21.23 -10.62
CA GLU A 249 -6.07 -21.92 -9.86
C GLU A 249 -5.51 -22.64 -8.64
N GLY A 250 -6.10 -22.37 -7.47
CA GLY A 250 -5.67 -22.93 -6.18
C GLY A 250 -4.46 -22.23 -5.57
N LEU A 251 -3.71 -21.41 -6.32
CA LEU A 251 -2.64 -20.59 -5.76
C LEU A 251 -3.17 -19.22 -5.30
N ALA A 252 -3.93 -18.54 -6.14
CA ALA A 252 -4.39 -17.20 -5.88
C ALA A 252 -5.91 -17.05 -6.05
N ASN A 253 -6.49 -16.06 -5.37
CA ASN A 253 -7.89 -15.67 -5.54
C ASN A 253 -8.08 -14.84 -6.83
N PRO A 254 -9.34 -14.50 -7.23
CA PRO A 254 -9.60 -13.71 -8.44
C PRO A 254 -8.92 -12.33 -8.49
N ARG A 255 -8.54 -11.74 -7.34
CA ARG A 255 -7.74 -10.50 -7.28
C ARG A 255 -6.23 -10.74 -7.29
N GLY A 256 -5.76 -12.00 -7.40
CA GLY A 256 -4.35 -12.37 -7.46
C GLY A 256 -3.66 -12.45 -6.10
N PHE A 257 -4.38 -12.41 -4.97
CA PHE A 257 -3.79 -12.63 -3.64
C PHE A 257 -3.64 -14.12 -3.36
N ILE A 258 -2.51 -14.51 -2.76
CA ILE A 258 -2.16 -15.90 -2.49
C ILE A 258 -3.06 -16.47 -1.39
N LEU A 259 -3.64 -17.63 -1.66
CA LEU A 259 -4.42 -18.40 -0.68
C LEU A 259 -3.48 -19.10 0.31
N ILE A 260 -3.76 -18.94 1.60
CA ILE A 260 -2.98 -19.58 2.68
C ILE A 260 -3.87 -20.20 3.74
N ASP A 261 -3.31 -21.21 4.43
CA ASP A 261 -3.85 -21.74 5.69
C ASP A 261 -3.26 -20.96 6.91
N PRO A 262 -3.69 -21.25 8.15
CA PRO A 262 -3.14 -20.60 9.35
C PRO A 262 -1.63 -20.77 9.53
N GLN A 263 -1.00 -21.76 8.88
CA GLN A 263 0.43 -21.99 8.86
C GLN A 263 1.18 -21.18 7.78
N GLN A 264 0.52 -20.23 7.13
CA GLN A 264 1.01 -19.42 6.01
C GLN A 264 1.32 -20.23 4.74
N ARG A 265 0.81 -21.43 4.62
CA ARG A 265 1.06 -22.39 3.55
C ARG A 265 -0.12 -22.41 2.59
N ASN A 266 0.14 -22.53 1.28
CA ASN A 266 -0.93 -22.68 0.30
C ASN A 266 -1.66 -24.03 0.50
N PRO A 267 -3.00 -24.08 0.53
CA PRO A 267 -3.76 -25.31 0.76
C PRO A 267 -3.55 -26.39 -0.33
N LYS A 268 -3.37 -25.99 -1.60
CA LYS A 268 -3.19 -26.90 -2.73
C LYS A 268 -1.72 -27.26 -2.94
N PHE A 269 -0.83 -26.28 -2.92
CA PHE A 269 0.61 -26.45 -3.16
C PHE A 269 1.36 -26.34 -1.85
N ARG A 270 1.55 -27.49 -1.20
CA ARG A 270 1.98 -27.58 0.21
C ARG A 270 3.40 -27.11 0.49
N ASN A 271 4.23 -26.95 -0.51
CA ASN A 271 5.59 -26.41 -0.43
C ASN A 271 5.64 -24.89 -0.79
N ILE A 272 4.49 -24.26 -1.03
CA ILE A 272 4.40 -22.81 -1.28
C ILE A 272 3.83 -22.12 -0.05
N TYR A 273 4.55 -21.11 0.43
CA TYR A 273 4.18 -20.24 1.53
C TYR A 273 4.02 -18.81 1.02
N ALA A 274 3.25 -17.98 1.71
CA ALA A 274 3.17 -16.58 1.39
C ALA A 274 3.03 -15.72 2.64
N VAL A 275 3.66 -14.53 2.60
CA VAL A 275 3.66 -13.59 3.71
C VAL A 275 3.45 -12.15 3.23
N GLY A 276 2.90 -11.33 4.09
CA GLY A 276 2.74 -9.90 3.84
C GLY A 276 1.55 -9.56 2.95
N VAL A 277 1.65 -8.45 2.20
CA VAL A 277 0.50 -7.85 1.52
C VAL A 277 0.02 -8.69 0.32
N CYS A 278 0.82 -9.61 -0.20
CA CYS A 278 0.39 -10.51 -1.27
C CYS A 278 -0.61 -11.59 -0.84
N VAL A 279 -0.88 -11.74 0.46
CA VAL A 279 -1.74 -12.79 1.02
C VAL A 279 -3.22 -12.41 0.96
N ALA A 280 -4.08 -13.38 0.66
CA ALA A 280 -5.53 -13.24 0.69
C ALA A 280 -6.04 -13.27 2.14
N ILE A 281 -6.32 -12.09 2.71
CA ILE A 281 -7.03 -11.93 3.99
C ILE A 281 -8.33 -11.22 3.71
N PRO A 282 -9.50 -11.80 4.07
CA PRO A 282 -10.77 -11.14 3.88
C PRO A 282 -10.88 -9.91 4.80
N PRO A 283 -11.72 -8.91 4.44
CA PRO A 283 -12.08 -7.84 5.35
C PRO A 283 -12.65 -8.40 6.66
N VAL A 284 -12.43 -7.71 7.77
CA VAL A 284 -12.92 -8.12 9.09
C VAL A 284 -14.44 -7.96 9.20
N GLU A 285 -15.00 -7.01 8.43
CA GLU A 285 -16.43 -6.75 8.36
C GLU A 285 -16.81 -6.13 7.00
N ALA A 286 -18.08 -6.19 6.67
CA ALA A 286 -18.64 -5.48 5.52
C ALA A 286 -18.86 -4.00 5.89
N THR A 287 -18.43 -3.09 5.01
CA THR A 287 -18.61 -1.65 5.18
C THR A 287 -19.41 -1.08 4.00
N PRO A 288 -20.15 0.04 4.18
CA PRO A 288 -20.96 0.65 3.13
C PRO A 288 -20.17 0.94 1.85
N VAL A 289 -18.98 1.47 2.00
CA VAL A 289 -17.96 1.54 0.94
C VAL A 289 -16.88 0.51 1.26
N PRO A 290 -16.55 -0.44 0.39
CA PRO A 290 -15.66 -1.54 0.71
C PRO A 290 -14.29 -1.08 1.20
N THR A 291 -13.83 -1.66 2.30
CA THR A 291 -12.46 -1.53 2.84
C THR A 291 -11.77 -2.89 2.82
N GLY A 292 -10.47 -2.93 2.60
CA GLY A 292 -9.67 -4.15 2.73
C GLY A 292 -9.08 -4.32 4.13
N ALA A 293 -8.74 -5.56 4.49
CA ALA A 293 -7.99 -5.83 5.72
C ALA A 293 -6.54 -5.36 5.58
N PRO A 294 -6.02 -4.55 6.52
CA PRO A 294 -4.63 -4.13 6.50
C PRO A 294 -3.69 -5.30 6.79
N LYS A 295 -2.49 -5.24 6.23
CA LYS A 295 -1.38 -6.16 6.53
C LYS A 295 -0.20 -5.30 6.94
N THR A 296 -0.19 -4.93 8.22
CA THR A 296 0.81 -4.05 8.81
C THR A 296 2.13 -4.77 9.07
N GLY A 297 3.23 -4.04 9.27
CA GLY A 297 4.53 -4.61 9.58
C GLY A 297 4.51 -5.56 10.77
N TYR A 298 3.74 -5.25 11.82
CA TYR A 298 3.54 -6.12 12.98
C TYR A 298 2.90 -7.48 12.61
N MET A 299 1.85 -7.46 11.79
CA MET A 299 1.20 -8.69 11.30
C MET A 299 2.15 -9.48 10.40
N ILE A 300 2.90 -8.80 9.54
CA ILE A 300 3.86 -9.43 8.62
C ILE A 300 4.97 -10.12 9.40
N GLU A 301 5.49 -9.53 10.47
CA GLU A 301 6.48 -10.15 11.35
C GLU A 301 5.96 -11.48 11.93
N SER A 302 4.72 -11.49 12.41
CA SER A 302 4.06 -12.71 12.90
C SER A 302 3.92 -13.77 11.80
N MET A 303 3.53 -13.36 10.58
CA MET A 303 3.45 -14.25 9.42
C MET A 303 4.82 -14.85 9.06
N VAL A 304 5.88 -14.04 9.07
CA VAL A 304 7.25 -14.51 8.80
C VAL A 304 7.69 -15.53 9.85
N THR A 305 7.45 -15.22 11.13
CA THR A 305 7.75 -16.15 12.23
C THR A 305 7.04 -17.48 12.06
N ALA A 306 5.73 -17.46 11.78
CA ALA A 306 4.95 -18.68 11.52
C ALA A 306 5.49 -19.46 10.31
N THR A 307 5.84 -18.77 9.21
CA THR A 307 6.41 -19.41 8.02
C THR A 307 7.72 -20.11 8.34
N VAL A 308 8.65 -19.43 9.02
CA VAL A 308 9.96 -20.01 9.39
C VAL A 308 9.82 -21.25 10.28
N HIS A 309 8.81 -21.28 11.16
CA HIS A 309 8.54 -22.46 12.01
C HIS A 309 7.87 -23.61 11.25
N ASN A 310 7.23 -23.35 10.10
CA ASN A 310 6.45 -24.35 9.37
C ASN A 310 7.16 -24.90 8.11
N ILE A 311 8.31 -24.31 7.70
CA ILE A 311 9.24 -24.86 6.70
C ILE A 311 10.25 -25.78 7.40
#